data_69bddb3f6a95ab82b23c5f4dd1ff8dab
#
_entry.id   69bddb3f6a95ab82b23c5f4dd1ff8dab
#
_cell.length_a   1.000
_cell.length_b   1.000
_cell.length_c   1.000
_cell.angle_alpha   90.00
_cell.angle_beta   90.00
_cell.angle_gamma   90.00
#
_symmetry.space_group_name_H-M   'P 1'
#
loop_
_entity.id
_entity.type
_entity.pdbx_description
1 polymer ?
#
loop_
_entity_poly.entity_id
_entity_poly.type
_entity_poly.pdbx_seq_one_letter_code
_entity_poly.pdbx_strand_id
1 'polypeptide(L)'
;AAYLLAKDYVNGSPIRQELLETALGWISEGKIEGYMSARQHDPNANELWTFFRNVIEWVRLTFPVYRREMKGVDWGRLYKAYGGKVYDTAALETRVAALMADDDVTSKKGIYPYVLTGEEKYLNIRAFTAGQKRAAYERQQGVCPYCKREGRAKVRHEIDEMEADHITPWREGGRTSAENCQMLCREHNRRKSDR
;
A
#
# COMPACT_ATOMS: atom_id res chain seq x y z
N ALA A 1 7.64 25.71 15.53
CA ALA A 1 8.59 25.24 14.51
C ALA A 1 8.23 23.83 14.01
N ALA A 2 8.15 22.81 14.88
CA ALA A 2 7.85 21.41 14.49
C ALA A 2 6.55 21.25 13.71
N TYR A 3 5.48 21.90 14.13
CA TYR A 3 4.20 21.85 13.44
C TYR A 3 4.27 22.44 12.02
N LEU A 4 4.94 23.56 11.82
CA LEU A 4 5.09 24.17 10.49
C LEU A 4 5.86 23.27 9.52
N LEU A 5 6.79 22.47 10.04
CA LEU A 5 7.55 21.52 9.25
C LEU A 5 6.70 20.32 8.81
N ALA A 6 5.81 19.86 9.67
CA ALA A 6 5.16 18.54 9.54
C ALA A 6 3.67 18.56 9.21
N LYS A 7 3.00 19.73 9.25
CA LYS A 7 1.54 19.87 9.08
C LYS A 7 0.96 19.21 7.83
N ASP A 8 1.77 19.08 6.80
CA ASP A 8 1.40 18.52 5.50
C ASP A 8 1.56 16.98 5.45
N TYR A 9 2.32 16.40 6.38
CA TYR A 9 2.69 14.97 6.36
C TYR A 9 2.09 14.18 7.52
N VAL A 10 1.72 14.85 8.60
CA VAL A 10 1.22 14.24 9.83
C VAL A 10 -0.24 14.59 10.03
N ASN A 11 -1.06 13.61 10.43
CA ASN A 11 -2.42 13.87 10.91
C ASN A 11 -2.35 14.64 12.23
N GLY A 12 -3.37 15.42 12.51
CA GLY A 12 -3.54 16.09 13.79
C GLY A 12 -3.77 17.59 13.67
N SER A 13 -4.33 18.11 14.74
CA SER A 13 -4.50 19.53 15.00
C SER A 13 -3.16 20.18 15.38
N PRO A 14 -3.02 21.52 15.30
CA PRO A 14 -1.91 22.26 15.91
C PRO A 14 -1.72 21.99 17.43
N ILE A 15 -2.65 21.31 18.06
CA ILE A 15 -2.56 20.84 19.42
C ILE A 15 -1.46 19.80 19.49
N ARG A 16 -0.42 20.14 20.20
CA ARG A 16 0.92 19.53 20.20
C ARG A 16 0.99 18.03 20.52
N GLN A 17 -0.04 17.46 21.12
CA GLN A 17 -0.05 16.08 21.60
C GLN A 17 0.01 15.05 20.45
N GLU A 18 -0.85 15.20 19.44
CA GLU A 18 -0.90 14.25 18.30
C GLU A 18 0.39 14.22 17.49
N LEU A 19 1.04 15.40 17.36
CA LEU A 19 2.34 15.48 16.70
C LEU A 19 3.42 14.76 17.48
N LEU A 20 3.39 14.92 18.82
CA LEU A 20 4.35 14.26 19.72
C LEU A 20 4.12 12.74 19.73
N GLU A 21 2.88 12.30 19.82
CA GLU A 21 2.51 10.87 19.74
C GLU A 21 2.97 10.24 18.42
N THR A 22 2.79 10.94 17.30
CA THR A 22 3.28 10.46 16.00
C THR A 22 4.80 10.34 16.00
N ALA A 23 5.52 11.35 16.48
CA ALA A 23 6.97 11.32 16.53
C ALA A 23 7.49 10.20 17.43
N LEU A 24 6.86 10.02 18.61
CA LEU A 24 7.17 8.93 19.54
C LEU A 24 6.85 7.56 18.92
N GLY A 25 5.70 7.42 18.28
CA GLY A 25 5.30 6.19 17.59
C GLY A 25 6.28 5.80 16.48
N TRP A 26 6.77 6.76 15.73
CA TRP A 26 7.75 6.53 14.67
C TRP A 26 9.12 6.10 15.22
N ILE A 27 9.66 6.79 16.24
CA ILE A 27 10.98 6.45 16.77
C ILE A 27 10.97 5.12 17.53
N SER A 28 9.88 4.85 18.27
CA SER A 28 9.73 3.66 19.13
C SER A 28 9.13 2.43 18.42
N GLU A 29 8.72 2.57 17.15
CA GLU A 29 7.95 1.53 16.41
C GLU A 29 6.67 1.11 17.15
N GLY A 30 5.97 2.10 17.71
CA GLY A 30 4.75 1.92 18.47
C GLY A 30 4.94 1.55 19.95
N LYS A 31 6.17 1.32 20.41
CA LYS A 31 6.50 0.99 21.83
C LYS A 31 6.75 2.25 22.65
N ILE A 32 5.79 3.17 22.64
CA ILE A 32 5.95 4.53 23.21
C ILE A 32 6.32 4.48 24.70
N GLU A 33 5.60 3.69 25.51
CA GLU A 33 5.85 3.61 26.96
C GLU A 33 7.28 3.15 27.29
N GLY A 34 7.77 2.11 26.59
CA GLY A 34 9.13 1.62 26.79
C GLY A 34 10.17 2.66 26.39
N TYR A 35 9.95 3.38 25.29
CA TYR A 35 10.82 4.46 24.86
C TYR A 35 10.87 5.61 25.88
N MET A 36 9.70 6.04 26.37
CA MET A 36 9.58 7.11 27.36
C MET A 36 10.21 6.71 28.70
N SER A 37 9.95 5.49 29.18
CA SER A 37 10.54 4.98 30.42
C SER A 37 12.06 4.94 30.36
N ALA A 38 12.64 4.47 29.27
CA ALA A 38 14.09 4.40 29.09
C ALA A 38 14.77 5.79 29.05
N ARG A 39 14.02 6.86 28.71
CA ARG A 39 14.53 8.24 28.51
C ARG A 39 13.97 9.25 29.50
N GLN A 40 13.35 8.81 30.59
CA GLN A 40 12.73 9.70 31.57
C GLN A 40 13.75 10.66 32.26
N HIS A 41 15.04 10.32 32.23
CA HIS A 41 16.13 11.11 32.85
C HIS A 41 16.97 11.85 31.79
N ASP A 42 16.63 11.77 30.51
CA ASP A 42 17.34 12.48 29.45
C ASP A 42 17.18 14.00 29.65
N PRO A 43 18.24 14.80 29.50
CA PRO A 43 18.20 16.25 29.75
C PRO A 43 17.35 17.01 28.70
N ASN A 44 17.07 16.39 27.56
CA ASN A 44 16.33 17.00 26.47
C ASN A 44 15.78 15.92 25.50
N ALA A 45 14.96 16.33 24.53
CA ALA A 45 14.36 15.47 23.50
C ALA A 45 15.05 15.63 22.13
N ASN A 46 16.35 15.95 22.10
CA ASN A 46 17.07 16.22 20.84
C ASN A 46 17.10 15.01 19.90
N GLU A 47 17.21 13.80 20.42
CA GLU A 47 17.18 12.57 19.60
C GLU A 47 15.84 12.43 18.88
N LEU A 48 14.74 12.55 19.62
CA LEU A 48 13.39 12.49 19.07
C LEU A 48 13.16 13.58 18.01
N TRP A 49 13.57 14.81 18.32
CA TRP A 49 13.44 15.93 17.41
C TRP A 49 14.26 15.75 16.14
N THR A 50 15.49 15.32 16.26
CA THR A 50 16.39 15.08 15.11
C THR A 50 15.84 13.97 14.22
N PHE A 51 15.40 12.85 14.81
CA PHE A 51 14.79 11.77 14.09
C PHE A 51 13.55 12.25 13.32
N PHE A 52 12.63 12.93 14.00
CA PHE A 52 11.40 13.42 13.39
C PHE A 52 11.68 14.39 12.23
N ARG A 53 12.61 15.32 12.41
CA ARG A 53 13.03 16.25 11.36
C ARG A 53 13.62 15.50 10.16
N ASN A 54 14.50 14.55 10.39
CA ASN A 54 15.12 13.76 9.33
C ASN A 54 14.07 12.97 8.52
N VAL A 55 13.05 12.41 9.18
CA VAL A 55 11.92 11.75 8.50
C VAL A 55 11.22 12.73 7.55
N ILE A 56 10.85 13.90 8.02
CA ILE A 56 10.13 14.90 7.21
C ILE A 56 10.98 15.42 6.07
N GLU A 57 12.26 15.71 6.32
CA GLU A 57 13.20 16.16 5.28
C GLU A 57 13.38 15.09 4.20
N TRP A 58 13.55 13.83 4.61
CA TRP A 58 13.65 12.72 3.67
C TRP A 58 12.39 12.59 2.80
N VAL A 59 11.19 12.69 3.40
CA VAL A 59 9.93 12.65 2.62
C VAL A 59 9.89 13.77 1.59
N ARG A 60 10.26 14.98 1.97
CA ARG A 60 10.25 16.15 1.06
C ARG A 60 11.26 16.00 -0.08
N LEU A 61 12.41 15.41 0.19
CA LEU A 61 13.44 15.16 -0.83
C LEU A 61 13.05 14.01 -1.75
N THR A 62 12.44 12.95 -1.21
CA THR A 62 12.05 11.77 -1.98
C THR A 62 10.78 12.01 -2.81
N PHE A 63 9.82 12.76 -2.26
CA PHE A 63 8.53 13.09 -2.89
C PHE A 63 8.34 14.61 -2.93
N PRO A 64 8.96 15.32 -3.88
CA PRO A 64 8.98 16.78 -3.90
C PRO A 64 7.62 17.42 -4.19
N VAL A 65 6.72 16.68 -4.88
CA VAL A 65 5.36 17.16 -5.16
C VAL A 65 4.43 16.77 -4.02
N TYR A 66 4.05 17.77 -3.22
CA TYR A 66 3.10 17.54 -2.12
C TYR A 66 1.70 17.14 -2.65
N ARG A 67 1.12 16.12 -2.00
CA ARG A 67 -0.29 15.72 -2.16
C ARG A 67 -0.90 15.46 -0.80
N ARG A 68 -2.19 15.78 -0.65
CA ARG A 68 -2.90 15.60 0.63
C ARG A 68 -2.89 14.17 1.14
N GLU A 69 -2.77 13.20 0.24
CA GLU A 69 -2.70 11.76 0.53
C GLU A 69 -1.40 11.36 1.25
N MET A 70 -0.39 12.21 1.24
CA MET A 70 0.83 12.04 2.03
C MET A 70 0.57 12.16 3.53
N LYS A 71 -0.51 12.88 3.89
CA LYS A 71 -0.85 13.12 5.28
C LYS A 71 -1.28 11.84 5.99
N GLY A 72 -0.58 11.51 7.08
CA GLY A 72 -0.83 10.33 7.90
C GLY A 72 -0.37 9.01 7.30
N VAL A 73 0.54 9.02 6.33
CA VAL A 73 1.36 7.86 5.98
C VAL A 73 2.34 7.58 7.12
N ASP A 74 2.64 6.32 7.38
CA ASP A 74 3.63 5.94 8.40
C ASP A 74 5.06 6.17 7.88
N TRP A 75 5.41 7.47 7.77
CA TRP A 75 6.70 7.90 7.24
C TRP A 75 7.88 7.45 8.09
N GLY A 76 7.71 7.33 9.41
CA GLY A 76 8.78 6.89 10.30
C GLY A 76 9.24 5.47 10.01
N ARG A 77 8.29 4.55 9.81
CA ARG A 77 8.59 3.17 9.42
C ARG A 77 9.26 3.10 8.05
N LEU A 78 8.73 3.86 7.09
CA LEU A 78 9.29 3.90 5.74
C LEU A 78 10.70 4.49 5.73
N TYR A 79 10.94 5.55 6.51
CA TYR A 79 12.27 6.15 6.66
C TYR A 79 13.29 5.17 7.24
N LYS A 80 12.94 4.44 8.30
CA LYS A 80 13.83 3.43 8.90
C LYS A 80 14.25 2.36 7.91
N ALA A 81 13.31 1.90 7.07
CA ALA A 81 13.55 0.82 6.12
C ALA A 81 14.21 1.30 4.81
N TYR A 82 13.93 2.53 4.39
CA TYR A 82 14.23 3.00 3.03
C TYR A 82 14.98 4.33 2.99
N GLY A 83 15.15 5.05 4.11
CA GLY A 83 15.76 6.38 4.17
C GLY A 83 17.24 6.44 3.76
N GLY A 84 17.94 5.31 3.83
CA GLY A 84 19.33 5.20 3.37
C GLY A 84 19.51 4.92 1.86
N LYS A 85 18.41 4.77 1.11
CA LYS A 85 18.47 4.52 -0.34
C LYS A 85 18.46 5.82 -1.13
N VAL A 86 19.17 5.83 -2.26
CA VAL A 86 19.13 6.92 -3.24
C VAL A 86 18.03 6.61 -4.25
N TYR A 87 17.18 7.59 -4.54
CA TYR A 87 16.07 7.46 -5.47
C TYR A 87 16.22 8.44 -6.63
N ASP A 88 15.83 7.99 -7.83
CA ASP A 88 15.48 8.89 -8.92
C ASP A 88 14.10 9.51 -8.61
N THR A 89 14.12 10.72 -8.08
CA THR A 89 12.89 11.42 -7.65
C THR A 89 11.97 11.76 -8.81
N ALA A 90 12.51 11.97 -10.03
CA ALA A 90 11.71 12.24 -11.21
C ALA A 90 10.97 10.97 -11.68
N ALA A 91 11.65 9.83 -11.69
CA ALA A 91 11.03 8.54 -12.00
C ALA A 91 9.98 8.16 -10.94
N LEU A 92 10.27 8.38 -9.65
CA LEU A 92 9.29 8.15 -8.57
C LEU A 92 8.05 9.04 -8.75
N GLU A 93 8.22 10.32 -9.04
CA GLU A 93 7.12 11.26 -9.23
C GLU A 93 6.24 10.85 -10.41
N THR A 94 6.85 10.48 -11.54
CA THR A 94 6.12 9.98 -12.72
C THR A 94 5.28 8.75 -12.34
N ARG A 95 5.84 7.82 -11.57
CA ARG A 95 5.13 6.63 -11.12
C ARG A 95 4.00 6.96 -10.14
N VAL A 96 4.25 7.85 -9.17
CA VAL A 96 3.22 8.32 -8.23
C VAL A 96 2.06 8.98 -8.97
N ALA A 97 2.35 9.88 -9.93
CA ALA A 97 1.33 10.57 -10.72
C ALA A 97 0.46 9.58 -11.52
N ALA A 98 1.07 8.60 -12.17
CA ALA A 98 0.35 7.55 -12.91
C ALA A 98 -0.59 6.74 -11.99
N LEU A 99 -0.11 6.34 -10.81
CA LEU A 99 -0.90 5.59 -9.83
C LEU A 99 -2.03 6.44 -9.20
N MET A 100 -1.82 7.74 -9.02
CA MET A 100 -2.86 8.67 -8.57
C MET A 100 -4.02 8.77 -9.57
N ALA A 101 -3.72 8.69 -10.87
CA ALA A 101 -4.71 8.73 -11.94
C ALA A 101 -5.37 7.35 -12.20
N ASP A 102 -4.87 6.27 -11.64
CA ASP A 102 -5.39 4.92 -11.87
C ASP A 102 -6.62 4.63 -10.99
N ASP A 103 -7.80 4.49 -11.61
CA ASP A 103 -9.06 4.22 -10.90
C ASP A 103 -9.11 2.85 -10.22
N ASP A 104 -8.26 1.90 -10.60
CA ASP A 104 -8.16 0.60 -9.95
C ASP A 104 -7.39 0.68 -8.61
N VAL A 105 -6.59 1.72 -8.42
CA VAL A 105 -5.90 1.99 -7.15
C VAL A 105 -6.85 2.69 -6.19
N THR A 106 -7.43 1.96 -5.23
CA THR A 106 -8.41 2.53 -4.30
C THR A 106 -7.76 3.18 -3.08
N SER A 107 -6.57 2.73 -2.67
CA SER A 107 -5.80 3.33 -1.58
C SER A 107 -4.74 4.29 -2.10
N LYS A 108 -5.13 5.56 -2.36
CA LYS A 108 -4.17 6.57 -2.84
C LYS A 108 -3.02 6.85 -1.85
N LYS A 109 -3.30 6.78 -0.55
CA LYS A 109 -2.28 6.86 0.49
C LYS A 109 -1.28 5.70 0.43
N GLY A 110 -1.73 4.52 0.03
CA GLY A 110 -0.91 3.32 -0.13
C GLY A 110 0.07 3.37 -1.29
N ILE A 111 -0.05 4.37 -2.18
CA ILE A 111 0.89 4.56 -3.29
C ILE A 111 2.32 4.79 -2.78
N TYR A 112 2.49 5.57 -1.71
CA TYR A 112 3.82 5.89 -1.17
C TYR A 112 4.56 4.67 -0.63
N PRO A 113 3.99 3.84 0.26
CA PRO A 113 4.66 2.59 0.63
C PRO A 113 4.84 1.65 -0.57
N TYR A 114 3.88 1.59 -1.51
CA TYR A 114 4.01 0.72 -2.69
C TYR A 114 5.22 1.08 -3.56
N VAL A 115 5.43 2.35 -3.90
CA VAL A 115 6.55 2.73 -4.78
C VAL A 115 7.93 2.48 -4.14
N LEU A 116 7.98 2.37 -2.81
CA LEU A 116 9.19 2.06 -2.07
C LEU A 116 9.40 0.55 -1.88
N THR A 117 8.32 -0.23 -1.67
CA THR A 117 8.37 -1.66 -1.34
C THR A 117 8.14 -2.58 -2.53
N GLY A 118 7.33 -2.15 -3.50
CA GLY A 118 6.80 -2.97 -4.60
C GLY A 118 5.59 -3.85 -4.20
N GLU A 119 5.12 -3.79 -2.95
CA GLU A 119 4.05 -4.66 -2.45
C GLU A 119 2.65 -4.13 -2.80
N GLU A 120 1.95 -4.79 -3.72
CA GLU A 120 0.60 -4.39 -4.22
C GLU A 120 -0.46 -4.29 -3.11
N LYS A 121 -0.29 -4.99 -1.98
CA LYS A 121 -1.23 -4.94 -0.85
C LYS A 121 -1.51 -3.52 -0.35
N TYR A 122 -0.57 -2.59 -0.52
CA TYR A 122 -0.75 -1.20 -0.11
C TYR A 122 -1.73 -0.43 -1.00
N LEU A 123 -1.89 -0.83 -2.25
CA LEU A 123 -2.71 -0.12 -3.23
C LEU A 123 -4.20 -0.42 -3.06
N ASN A 124 -4.55 -1.54 -2.41
CA ASN A 124 -5.92 -2.02 -2.31
C ASN A 124 -6.62 -1.97 -3.67
N ILE A 125 -6.12 -2.76 -4.63
CA ILE A 125 -6.63 -2.78 -6.00
C ILE A 125 -8.13 -3.13 -5.98
N ARG A 126 -8.89 -2.43 -6.83
CA ARG A 126 -10.34 -2.60 -6.96
C ARG A 126 -10.69 -4.07 -7.16
N ALA A 127 -11.61 -4.57 -6.35
CA ALA A 127 -12.14 -5.91 -6.53
C ALA A 127 -13.15 -5.96 -7.69
N PHE A 128 -13.23 -7.10 -8.36
CA PHE A 128 -14.28 -7.34 -9.34
C PHE A 128 -15.68 -7.28 -8.71
N THR A 129 -16.60 -6.62 -9.38
CA THR A 129 -18.00 -6.54 -8.95
C THR A 129 -18.70 -7.91 -9.06
N ALA A 130 -19.81 -8.08 -8.35
CA ALA A 130 -20.62 -9.30 -8.46
C ALA A 130 -21.06 -9.61 -9.90
N GLY A 131 -21.39 -8.57 -10.67
CA GLY A 131 -21.75 -8.71 -12.10
C GLY A 131 -20.59 -9.23 -12.96
N GLN A 132 -19.38 -8.68 -12.76
CA GLN A 132 -18.17 -9.15 -13.47
C GLN A 132 -17.83 -10.60 -13.12
N LYS A 133 -17.92 -10.97 -11.84
CA LYS A 133 -17.73 -12.36 -11.38
C LYS A 133 -18.72 -13.30 -12.02
N ARG A 134 -20.01 -12.94 -12.02
CA ARG A 134 -21.08 -13.74 -12.65
C ARG A 134 -20.83 -13.90 -14.15
N ALA A 135 -20.53 -12.82 -14.85
CA ALA A 135 -20.23 -12.86 -16.29
C ALA A 135 -19.01 -13.77 -16.61
N ALA A 136 -17.96 -13.70 -15.82
CA ALA A 136 -16.81 -14.58 -15.96
C ALA A 136 -17.16 -16.04 -15.70
N TYR A 137 -17.92 -16.32 -14.63
CA TYR A 137 -18.40 -17.67 -14.29
C TYR A 137 -19.23 -18.30 -15.42
N GLU A 138 -20.23 -17.58 -15.93
CA GLU A 138 -21.09 -18.04 -17.05
C GLU A 138 -20.25 -18.28 -18.31
N ARG A 139 -19.36 -17.35 -18.67
CA ARG A 139 -18.45 -17.52 -19.81
C ARG A 139 -17.58 -18.77 -19.69
N GLN A 140 -17.16 -19.14 -18.47
CA GLN A 140 -16.35 -20.31 -18.18
C GLN A 140 -17.19 -21.58 -17.93
N GLN A 141 -18.52 -21.46 -17.83
CA GLN A 141 -19.44 -22.57 -17.53
C GLN A 141 -19.06 -23.30 -16.22
N GLY A 142 -18.60 -22.57 -15.21
CA GLY A 142 -18.15 -23.11 -13.93
C GLY A 142 -16.84 -23.90 -13.98
N VAL A 143 -16.09 -23.86 -15.08
CA VAL A 143 -14.82 -24.57 -15.24
C VAL A 143 -13.64 -23.63 -14.98
N CYS A 144 -12.80 -23.98 -14.01
CA CYS A 144 -11.56 -23.24 -13.77
C CYS A 144 -10.60 -23.41 -14.96
N PRO A 145 -10.06 -22.31 -15.54
CA PRO A 145 -9.14 -22.38 -16.68
C PRO A 145 -7.88 -23.21 -16.43
N TYR A 146 -7.39 -23.24 -15.20
CA TYR A 146 -6.25 -24.06 -14.81
C TYR A 146 -6.61 -25.53 -14.69
N CYS A 147 -7.79 -25.88 -14.13
CA CYS A 147 -8.31 -27.23 -14.16
C CYS A 147 -8.45 -27.75 -15.59
N LYS A 148 -8.93 -26.89 -16.50
CA LYS A 148 -9.05 -27.25 -17.92
C LYS A 148 -7.69 -27.56 -18.55
N ARG A 149 -6.67 -26.75 -18.27
CA ARG A 149 -5.29 -26.98 -18.77
C ARG A 149 -4.65 -28.26 -18.22
N GLU A 150 -5.01 -28.63 -17.00
CA GLU A 150 -4.52 -29.86 -16.34
C GLU A 150 -5.33 -31.12 -16.72
N GLY A 151 -6.17 -31.05 -17.76
CA GLY A 151 -6.99 -32.17 -18.20
C GLY A 151 -8.25 -32.43 -17.37
N ARG A 152 -8.54 -31.58 -16.39
CA ARG A 152 -9.71 -31.66 -15.49
C ARG A 152 -10.88 -30.80 -16.01
N ALA A 153 -11.09 -30.73 -17.34
CA ALA A 153 -12.11 -29.87 -17.97
C ALA A 153 -13.56 -30.26 -17.63
N LYS A 154 -13.79 -31.49 -17.14
CA LYS A 154 -15.12 -31.97 -16.72
C LYS A 154 -15.47 -31.55 -15.29
N VAL A 155 -14.52 -31.05 -14.50
CA VAL A 155 -14.76 -30.60 -13.13
C VAL A 155 -15.39 -29.22 -13.18
N ARG A 156 -16.66 -29.13 -12.77
CA ARG A 156 -17.40 -27.88 -12.59
C ARG A 156 -17.41 -27.54 -11.12
N HIS A 157 -17.30 -26.25 -10.84
CA HIS A 157 -17.36 -25.68 -9.51
C HIS A 157 -18.59 -24.77 -9.39
N GLU A 158 -19.18 -24.71 -8.22
CA GLU A 158 -20.18 -23.69 -7.93
C GLU A 158 -19.52 -22.31 -7.81
N ILE A 159 -20.27 -21.24 -8.04
CA ILE A 159 -19.71 -19.88 -8.08
C ILE A 159 -19.06 -19.45 -6.74
N ASP A 160 -19.58 -19.93 -5.62
CA ASP A 160 -19.07 -19.70 -4.26
C ASP A 160 -17.82 -20.52 -3.92
N GLU A 161 -17.50 -21.55 -4.73
CA GLU A 161 -16.27 -22.31 -4.66
C GLU A 161 -15.12 -21.70 -5.47
N MET A 162 -15.43 -20.62 -6.21
CA MET A 162 -14.48 -19.95 -7.08
C MET A 162 -14.20 -18.52 -6.62
N GLU A 163 -13.02 -18.04 -6.94
CA GLU A 163 -12.55 -16.69 -6.63
C GLU A 163 -12.22 -15.95 -7.93
N ALA A 164 -12.59 -14.66 -7.98
CA ALA A 164 -12.29 -13.82 -9.11
C ALA A 164 -10.82 -13.38 -9.08
N ASP A 165 -10.19 -13.46 -10.23
CA ASP A 165 -8.79 -13.11 -10.40
C ASP A 165 -8.58 -12.42 -11.76
N HIS A 166 -7.52 -11.65 -11.88
CA HIS A 166 -7.14 -11.00 -13.13
C HIS A 166 -6.48 -12.02 -14.09
N ILE A 167 -6.94 -12.09 -15.34
CA ILE A 167 -6.29 -12.91 -16.39
C ILE A 167 -4.86 -12.38 -16.60
N THR A 168 -4.74 -11.09 -16.91
CA THR A 168 -3.48 -10.34 -16.90
C THR A 168 -3.38 -9.62 -15.57
N PRO A 169 -2.35 -9.86 -14.76
CA PRO A 169 -2.16 -9.19 -13.47
C PRO A 169 -2.18 -7.67 -13.60
N TRP A 170 -2.70 -6.98 -12.58
CA TRP A 170 -2.76 -5.51 -12.59
C TRP A 170 -1.36 -4.88 -12.78
N ARG A 171 -0.33 -5.40 -12.12
CA ARG A 171 1.07 -4.95 -12.25
C ARG A 171 1.63 -5.07 -13.69
N GLU A 172 1.03 -5.92 -14.50
CA GLU A 172 1.35 -6.13 -15.92
C GLU A 172 0.43 -5.34 -16.86
N GLY A 173 -0.35 -4.39 -16.32
CA GLY A 173 -1.26 -3.52 -17.06
C GLY A 173 -2.69 -4.03 -17.21
N GLY A 174 -3.03 -5.16 -16.57
CA GLY A 174 -4.38 -5.71 -16.58
C GLY A 174 -5.34 -4.87 -15.73
N ARG A 175 -6.41 -4.37 -16.34
CA ARG A 175 -7.45 -3.59 -15.66
C ARG A 175 -8.49 -4.47 -15.00
N THR A 176 -9.17 -3.91 -13.98
CA THR A 176 -10.30 -4.57 -13.31
C THR A 176 -11.57 -4.42 -14.16
N SER A 177 -11.58 -5.10 -15.30
CA SER A 177 -12.67 -5.11 -16.27
C SER A 177 -13.28 -6.52 -16.40
N ALA A 178 -14.51 -6.60 -16.96
CA ALA A 178 -15.19 -7.90 -17.16
C ALA A 178 -14.40 -8.85 -18.07
N GLU A 179 -13.71 -8.30 -19.08
CA GLU A 179 -12.88 -9.05 -20.03
C GLU A 179 -11.66 -9.65 -19.37
N ASN A 180 -11.07 -8.94 -18.42
CA ASN A 180 -9.88 -9.36 -17.68
C ASN A 180 -10.21 -10.15 -16.39
N CYS A 181 -11.49 -10.40 -16.12
CA CYS A 181 -11.95 -11.22 -15.00
C CYS A 181 -11.96 -12.69 -15.37
N GLN A 182 -11.35 -13.54 -14.55
CA GLN A 182 -11.52 -15.00 -14.58
C GLN A 182 -11.95 -15.52 -13.22
N MET A 183 -12.66 -16.64 -13.21
CA MET A 183 -12.98 -17.38 -11.99
C MET A 183 -12.05 -18.57 -11.85
N LEU A 184 -11.32 -18.63 -10.74
CA LEU A 184 -10.41 -19.74 -10.40
C LEU A 184 -10.99 -20.52 -9.23
N CYS A 185 -10.83 -21.85 -9.22
CA CYS A 185 -11.07 -22.61 -7.99
C CYS A 185 -10.06 -22.18 -6.91
N ARG A 186 -10.43 -22.31 -5.65
CA ARG A 186 -9.59 -21.84 -4.51
C ARG A 186 -8.16 -22.40 -4.53
N GLU A 187 -8.00 -23.65 -4.94
CA GLU A 187 -6.68 -24.27 -5.09
C GLU A 187 -5.79 -23.50 -6.07
N HIS A 188 -6.32 -23.23 -7.28
CA HIS A 188 -5.56 -22.57 -8.33
C HIS A 188 -5.36 -21.07 -8.04
N ASN A 189 -6.31 -20.43 -7.37
CA ASN A 189 -6.15 -19.04 -6.98
C ASN A 189 -5.01 -18.88 -5.97
N ARG A 190 -4.91 -19.73 -4.93
CA ARG A 190 -3.80 -19.74 -3.98
C ARG A 190 -2.46 -19.98 -4.69
N ARG A 191 -2.36 -21.01 -5.53
CA ARG A 191 -1.12 -21.32 -6.28
C ARG A 191 -0.67 -20.20 -7.20
N LYS A 192 -1.59 -19.33 -7.67
CA LYS A 192 -1.25 -18.15 -8.47
C LYS A 192 -0.76 -17.00 -7.59
N SER A 193 -1.36 -16.81 -6.42
CA SER A 193 -1.00 -15.75 -5.47
C SER A 193 0.38 -15.95 -4.82
N ASP A 194 0.86 -17.21 -4.76
CA ASP A 194 2.15 -17.58 -4.17
C ASP A 194 3.35 -17.42 -5.15
N ARG A 195 3.11 -16.87 -6.35
CA ARG A 195 4.14 -16.59 -7.38
C ARG A 195 4.37 -15.09 -7.56
#